data_89ef9d5fa03e0761ad2c07f175c91de2
#
_entry.id   89ef9d5fa03e0761ad2c07f175c91de2
#
_cell.length_a   1.000
_cell.length_b   1.000
_cell.length_c   1.000
_cell.angle_alpha   90.00
_cell.angle_beta   90.00
_cell.angle_gamma   90.00
#
_symmetry.space_group_name_H-M   'P 1'
#
loop_
_entity.id
_entity.type
_entity.pdbx_description
1 polymer ?
#
loop_
_entity_poly.entity_id
_entity_poly.type
_entity_poly.pdbx_seq_one_letter_code
_entity_poly.pdbx_strand_id
1 'polypeptide(L)'
;MKDIQEAIQFIQHHGDSRQKKLHLKRQELSLQDLEANYSEENFINKLKEVLDLKEKWEQLTEERDRLEEEEEWLLHWQQLDIAPSMYASKTTIFEMGTVSAANFESFKEELSKLDDVYMEEIDYTPKQVYLSYVALKKSVAVIEEIAGKYGFNKETYPYEQNPKEKLQETKQQLSIVHEQQKKITTALGQCSGYIQEFEWVEEVTLAVAEREKIKERFIHATYLIVLQGWVDAEEKQNLLHVLNETVSEEDIYVSFETPNSEEIQQEVPTKLKNHPLVEPFELLTEMYSLPKYEEVDPTPWMTPFYLVFFGMMVADVGYGLLMLIGTILAQKLLVLPRGMKRFVKFFEILSIPSIIWGLIYSSFFGQSLPKELFGIRLPFPILSTTDDVNTILILSVIFGLIQILVGLFVAAKENIRRKDYLSAVSDGFAWQGILIGIVIALVGAMLIKNTAFVYLGAGLSIIAALCILIVPIIQTPSKVKGAAKGAYNLYGLTGYIGDLVSYTRLMALGISGGSIGAAFNMLVAFMPPAARFSVGILLIIALHALNMFLTLLSAYVHGARLQYVEFFGKFYTGGGRAFDPLKTAEKYVNINHKKKNNK
;
A
#
# COMPACT_ATOMS: atom_id res chain seq x y z
N MET A 1 1.95 -17.62 -20.69
CA MET A 1 1.90 -16.53 -19.70
C MET A 1 3.05 -16.54 -18.72
N LYS A 2 3.30 -17.63 -17.99
CA LYS A 2 4.40 -17.72 -17.03
C LYS A 2 5.75 -17.38 -17.65
N ASP A 3 6.08 -17.96 -18.77
CA ASP A 3 7.34 -17.75 -19.49
C ASP A 3 7.53 -16.30 -19.94
N ILE A 4 6.45 -15.62 -20.34
CA ILE A 4 6.49 -14.20 -20.71
C ILE A 4 6.82 -13.33 -19.49
N GLN A 5 6.18 -13.60 -18.35
CA GLN A 5 6.44 -12.87 -17.12
C GLN A 5 7.87 -13.09 -16.62
N GLU A 6 8.36 -14.32 -16.68
CA GLU A 6 9.75 -14.65 -16.34
C GLU A 6 10.74 -13.92 -17.23
N ALA A 7 10.49 -13.88 -18.55
CA ALA A 7 11.34 -13.16 -19.49
C ALA A 7 11.35 -11.66 -19.23
N ILE A 8 10.19 -11.03 -19.00
CA ILE A 8 10.10 -9.61 -18.65
C ILE A 8 10.87 -9.32 -17.37
N GLN A 9 10.66 -10.11 -16.31
CA GLN A 9 11.34 -9.91 -15.02
C GLN A 9 12.86 -10.08 -15.17
N PHE A 10 13.29 -11.07 -15.94
CA PHE A 10 14.71 -11.34 -16.15
C PHE A 10 15.41 -10.17 -16.86
N ILE A 11 14.81 -9.65 -17.95
CA ILE A 11 15.34 -8.46 -18.65
C ILE A 11 15.36 -7.24 -17.71
N GLN A 12 14.31 -7.04 -16.89
CA GLN A 12 14.22 -5.91 -15.99
C GLN A 12 15.25 -5.97 -14.84
N HIS A 13 15.57 -7.17 -14.33
CA HIS A 13 16.50 -7.31 -13.21
C HIS A 13 17.97 -7.31 -13.66
N HIS A 14 18.28 -7.93 -14.78
CA HIS A 14 19.66 -8.17 -15.22
C HIS A 14 20.07 -7.33 -16.44
N GLY A 15 19.12 -6.68 -17.12
CA GLY A 15 19.43 -5.77 -18.23
C GLY A 15 20.07 -4.46 -17.75
N ASP A 16 20.81 -3.78 -18.64
CA ASP A 16 21.52 -2.53 -18.32
C ASP A 16 20.54 -1.46 -17.81
N SER A 17 20.76 -1.00 -16.59
CA SER A 17 19.93 -0.04 -15.88
C SER A 17 19.80 1.34 -16.55
N ARG A 18 20.65 1.66 -17.52
CA ARG A 18 20.58 2.92 -18.28
C ARG A 18 19.34 3.03 -19.18
N GLN A 19 18.70 1.92 -19.50
CA GLN A 19 17.46 1.88 -20.28
C GLN A 19 16.21 1.63 -19.43
N LYS A 20 16.32 1.54 -18.11
CA LYS A 20 15.17 1.64 -17.18
C LYS A 20 14.52 3.02 -17.26
N LYS A 21 14.10 3.44 -18.44
CA LYS A 21 13.07 4.48 -18.54
C LYS A 21 11.85 3.86 -17.88
N LEU A 22 11.56 4.33 -16.67
CA LEU A 22 10.29 4.06 -16.05
C LEU A 22 9.21 4.16 -17.14
N HIS A 23 8.51 3.07 -17.42
CA HIS A 23 7.33 3.10 -18.27
C HIS A 23 6.19 3.80 -17.54
N LEU A 24 6.41 5.09 -17.21
CA LEU A 24 5.46 5.97 -16.55
C LEU A 24 4.36 6.45 -17.52
N LYS A 25 4.51 6.17 -18.81
CA LYS A 25 3.49 6.45 -19.82
C LYS A 25 2.88 5.14 -20.30
N ARG A 26 1.73 4.76 -19.75
CA ARG A 26 0.89 3.75 -20.39
C ARG A 26 0.40 4.24 -21.73
N GLN A 27 0.33 3.35 -22.70
CA GLN A 27 -0.26 3.67 -24.00
C GLN A 27 -1.77 3.44 -23.95
N GLU A 28 -2.53 4.28 -24.66
CA GLU A 28 -3.96 4.05 -24.90
C GLU A 28 -4.09 3.38 -26.26
N LEU A 29 -4.38 2.09 -26.30
CA LEU A 29 -4.48 1.29 -27.53
C LEU A 29 -5.81 0.55 -27.54
N SER A 30 -6.33 0.25 -28.74
CA SER A 30 -7.43 -0.71 -28.86
C SER A 30 -6.90 -2.15 -28.86
N LEU A 31 -7.76 -3.09 -28.49
CA LEU A 31 -7.39 -4.51 -28.50
C LEU A 31 -6.99 -4.99 -29.93
N GLN A 32 -7.67 -4.46 -30.95
CA GLN A 32 -7.35 -4.74 -32.36
C GLN A 32 -5.97 -4.20 -32.76
N ASP A 33 -5.59 -3.01 -32.26
CA ASP A 33 -4.26 -2.46 -32.51
C ASP A 33 -3.17 -3.31 -31.82
N LEU A 34 -3.45 -3.86 -30.62
CA LEU A 34 -2.53 -4.76 -29.92
C LEU A 34 -2.34 -6.08 -30.68
N GLU A 35 -3.43 -6.69 -31.16
CA GLU A 35 -3.39 -7.93 -31.93
C GLU A 35 -2.71 -7.76 -33.31
N ALA A 36 -2.82 -6.56 -33.91
CA ALA A 36 -2.20 -6.27 -35.20
C ALA A 36 -0.71 -5.94 -35.12
N ASN A 37 -0.20 -5.55 -33.97
CA ASN A 37 1.15 -5.04 -33.81
C ASN A 37 2.21 -6.09 -33.46
N TYR A 38 1.87 -7.38 -33.38
CA TYR A 38 2.87 -8.44 -33.18
C TYR A 38 2.68 -9.59 -34.14
N SER A 39 3.80 -10.25 -34.48
CA SER A 39 3.82 -11.51 -35.26
C SER A 39 4.14 -12.65 -34.30
N GLU A 40 3.27 -13.66 -34.27
CA GLU A 40 3.40 -14.79 -33.33
C GLU A 40 4.73 -15.52 -33.49
N GLU A 41 5.16 -15.75 -34.75
CA GLU A 41 6.43 -16.43 -35.03
C GLU A 41 7.65 -15.64 -34.56
N ASN A 42 7.65 -14.33 -34.79
CA ASN A 42 8.74 -13.44 -34.36
C ASN A 42 8.81 -13.32 -32.85
N PHE A 43 7.65 -13.24 -32.18
CA PHE A 43 7.53 -13.22 -30.73
C PHE A 43 8.08 -14.51 -30.11
N ILE A 44 7.69 -15.68 -30.60
CA ILE A 44 8.18 -16.97 -30.08
C ILE A 44 9.70 -17.06 -30.15
N ASN A 45 10.30 -16.60 -31.27
CA ASN A 45 11.75 -16.62 -31.43
C ASN A 45 12.45 -15.70 -30.43
N LYS A 46 11.93 -14.47 -30.20
CA LYS A 46 12.45 -13.53 -29.19
C LYS A 46 12.30 -14.06 -27.76
N LEU A 47 11.16 -14.68 -27.47
CA LEU A 47 10.92 -15.29 -26.16
C LEU A 47 11.90 -16.41 -25.88
N LYS A 48 12.13 -17.33 -26.86
CA LYS A 48 13.12 -18.38 -26.74
C LYS A 48 14.52 -17.83 -26.52
N GLU A 49 14.92 -16.81 -27.26
CA GLU A 49 16.22 -16.17 -27.10
C GLU A 49 16.44 -15.69 -25.66
N VAL A 50 15.44 -15.04 -25.07
CA VAL A 50 15.54 -14.53 -23.68
C VAL A 50 15.54 -15.67 -22.66
N LEU A 51 14.73 -16.71 -22.86
CA LEU A 51 14.70 -17.86 -21.97
C LEU A 51 16.00 -18.67 -22.02
N ASP A 52 16.61 -18.83 -23.21
CA ASP A 52 17.92 -19.47 -23.36
C ASP A 52 19.03 -18.67 -22.66
N LEU A 53 18.97 -17.34 -22.71
CA LEU A 53 19.88 -16.47 -21.95
C LEU A 53 19.67 -16.61 -20.45
N LYS A 54 18.42 -16.76 -19.98
CA LYS A 54 18.08 -16.99 -18.58
C LYS A 54 18.66 -18.31 -18.07
N GLU A 55 18.46 -19.40 -18.82
CA GLU A 55 18.97 -20.71 -18.46
C GLU A 55 20.50 -20.70 -18.33
N LYS A 56 21.19 -20.08 -19.30
CA LYS A 56 22.66 -19.91 -19.24
C LYS A 56 23.10 -19.06 -18.04
N TRP A 57 22.34 -18.02 -17.71
CA TRP A 57 22.64 -17.19 -16.54
C TRP A 57 22.52 -17.97 -15.23
N GLU A 58 21.46 -18.78 -15.10
CA GLU A 58 21.26 -19.62 -13.92
C GLU A 58 22.38 -20.64 -13.75
N GLN A 59 22.80 -21.31 -14.83
CA GLN A 59 23.93 -22.24 -14.82
C GLN A 59 25.24 -21.56 -14.42
N LEU A 60 25.53 -20.37 -14.98
CA LEU A 60 26.71 -19.59 -14.61
C LEU A 60 26.66 -19.06 -13.18
N THR A 61 25.47 -18.83 -12.66
CA THR A 61 25.30 -18.39 -11.27
C THR A 61 25.60 -19.52 -10.29
N GLU A 62 25.11 -20.72 -10.56
CA GLU A 62 25.43 -21.91 -9.77
C GLU A 62 26.93 -22.24 -9.82
N GLU A 63 27.54 -22.11 -11.00
CA GLU A 63 28.98 -22.33 -11.16
C GLU A 63 29.79 -21.26 -10.42
N ARG A 64 29.40 -19.99 -10.50
CA ARG A 64 30.02 -18.89 -9.76
C ARG A 64 29.96 -19.14 -8.25
N ASP A 65 28.79 -19.44 -7.73
CA ASP A 65 28.58 -19.63 -6.29
C ASP A 65 29.44 -20.81 -5.78
N ARG A 66 29.53 -21.88 -6.55
CA ARG A 66 30.43 -23.01 -6.25
C ARG A 66 31.89 -22.60 -6.25
N LEU A 67 32.32 -21.83 -7.25
CA LEU A 67 33.71 -21.38 -7.36
C LEU A 67 34.07 -20.33 -6.28
N GLU A 68 33.11 -19.48 -5.88
CA GLU A 68 33.29 -18.52 -4.77
C GLU A 68 33.44 -19.25 -3.43
N GLU A 69 32.65 -20.29 -3.16
CA GLU A 69 32.80 -21.15 -1.98
C GLU A 69 34.14 -21.88 -1.99
N GLU A 70 34.57 -22.39 -3.16
CA GLU A 70 35.88 -23.04 -3.34
C GLU A 70 37.03 -22.03 -3.14
N GLU A 71 36.89 -20.81 -3.67
CA GLU A 71 37.89 -19.74 -3.47
C GLU A 71 38.03 -19.38 -1.99
N GLU A 72 36.89 -19.14 -1.29
CA GLU A 72 36.88 -18.80 0.14
C GLU A 72 37.56 -19.91 0.97
N TRP A 73 37.22 -21.15 0.66
CA TRP A 73 37.85 -22.29 1.34
C TRP A 73 39.37 -22.41 1.05
N LEU A 74 39.78 -22.26 -0.21
CA LEU A 74 41.19 -22.33 -0.60
C LEU A 74 42.05 -21.17 -0.02
N LEU A 75 41.44 -19.99 0.20
CA LEU A 75 42.12 -18.85 0.80
C LEU A 75 42.68 -19.18 2.18
N HIS A 76 41.99 -19.99 2.98
CA HIS A 76 42.49 -20.41 4.30
C HIS A 76 43.67 -21.36 4.20
N TRP A 77 43.79 -22.14 3.13
CA TRP A 77 44.82 -23.13 2.94
C TRP A 77 46.00 -22.66 2.05
N GLN A 78 45.99 -21.43 1.59
CA GLN A 78 46.97 -20.91 0.63
C GLN A 78 48.42 -20.91 1.12
N GLN A 79 48.66 -21.04 2.45
CA GLN A 79 50.00 -21.06 3.03
C GLN A 79 50.67 -22.45 2.96
N LEU A 80 49.92 -23.48 2.57
CA LEU A 80 50.53 -24.80 2.35
C LEU A 80 51.34 -24.81 1.06
N ASP A 81 52.63 -25.04 1.17
CA ASP A 81 53.60 -24.98 0.05
C ASP A 81 53.52 -26.19 -0.88
N ILE A 82 53.00 -27.32 -0.41
CA ILE A 82 52.95 -28.60 -1.16
C ILE A 82 51.53 -29.17 -1.04
N ALA A 83 51.10 -29.94 -2.04
CA ALA A 83 49.83 -30.64 -1.97
C ALA A 83 49.73 -31.57 -0.76
N PRO A 84 48.65 -31.52 0.03
CA PRO A 84 48.47 -32.35 1.22
C PRO A 84 48.72 -33.85 1.03
N SER A 85 48.42 -34.39 -0.14
CA SER A 85 48.66 -35.79 -0.50
C SER A 85 50.15 -36.17 -0.50
N MET A 86 51.08 -35.21 -0.68
CA MET A 86 52.53 -35.45 -0.70
C MET A 86 53.16 -35.56 0.69
N TYR A 87 52.49 -35.08 1.74
CA TYR A 87 52.97 -35.20 3.12
C TYR A 87 52.69 -36.58 3.76
N ALA A 88 51.84 -37.39 3.17
CA ALA A 88 51.53 -38.72 3.65
C ALA A 88 52.60 -39.73 3.18
N SER A 89 53.12 -40.56 4.08
CA SER A 89 54.10 -41.61 3.77
C SER A 89 53.65 -42.97 4.33
N LYS A 90 54.53 -43.99 4.15
CA LYS A 90 54.29 -45.30 4.75
C LYS A 90 54.26 -45.25 6.29
N THR A 91 54.94 -44.31 6.91
CA THR A 91 55.14 -44.16 8.35
C THR A 91 54.45 -42.95 8.97
N THR A 92 54.07 -41.94 8.18
CA THR A 92 53.47 -40.68 8.61
C THR A 92 52.07 -40.52 8.06
N ILE A 93 51.23 -39.81 8.80
CA ILE A 93 49.97 -39.27 8.36
C ILE A 93 50.05 -37.74 8.32
N PHE A 94 49.32 -37.14 7.40
CA PHE A 94 49.03 -35.72 7.34
C PHE A 94 47.56 -35.51 7.47
N GLU A 95 47.15 -34.64 8.36
CA GLU A 95 45.74 -34.25 8.50
C GLU A 95 45.63 -32.73 8.60
N MET A 96 44.57 -32.21 8.04
CA MET A 96 44.22 -30.81 8.06
C MET A 96 42.78 -30.64 8.53
N GLY A 97 42.49 -29.54 9.16
CA GLY A 97 41.17 -29.29 9.69
C GLY A 97 41.05 -28.01 10.51
N THR A 98 39.94 -27.84 11.15
CA THR A 98 39.61 -26.64 11.92
C THR A 98 39.33 -26.98 13.38
N VAL A 99 39.68 -26.07 14.28
CA VAL A 99 39.35 -26.08 15.70
C VAL A 99 38.75 -24.74 16.08
N SER A 100 37.79 -24.73 16.99
CA SER A 100 37.26 -23.48 17.55
C SER A 100 38.37 -22.66 18.17
N ALA A 101 38.39 -21.34 17.92
CA ALA A 101 39.39 -20.42 18.49
C ALA A 101 39.47 -20.51 20.04
N ALA A 102 38.35 -20.82 20.71
CA ALA A 102 38.31 -20.99 22.17
C ALA A 102 39.08 -22.24 22.66
N ASN A 103 39.15 -23.29 21.86
CA ASN A 103 39.74 -24.59 22.21
C ASN A 103 41.16 -24.73 21.67
N PHE A 104 41.59 -23.83 20.79
CA PHE A 104 42.84 -23.97 20.05
C PHE A 104 44.08 -24.05 20.95
N GLU A 105 44.24 -23.13 21.92
CA GLU A 105 45.39 -23.11 22.81
C GLU A 105 45.51 -24.40 23.64
N SER A 106 44.40 -24.91 24.15
CA SER A 106 44.34 -26.16 24.89
C SER A 106 44.67 -27.37 24.01
N PHE A 107 44.16 -27.36 22.78
CA PHE A 107 44.44 -28.39 21.77
C PHE A 107 45.94 -28.41 21.41
N LYS A 108 46.52 -27.24 21.19
CA LYS A 108 47.96 -27.04 20.89
C LYS A 108 48.85 -27.53 22.04
N GLU A 109 48.49 -27.21 23.28
CA GLU A 109 49.26 -27.65 24.46
C GLU A 109 49.23 -29.17 24.62
N GLU A 110 48.08 -29.84 24.40
CA GLU A 110 48.00 -31.31 24.49
C GLU A 110 48.77 -32.01 23.35
N LEU A 111 48.68 -31.51 22.13
CA LEU A 111 49.44 -32.07 21.00
C LEU A 111 50.95 -31.87 21.17
N SER A 112 51.40 -30.76 21.74
CA SER A 112 52.81 -30.47 21.97
C SER A 112 53.46 -31.39 23.01
N LYS A 113 52.67 -32.14 23.80
CA LYS A 113 53.18 -33.16 24.73
C LYS A 113 53.60 -34.48 24.05
N LEU A 114 53.25 -34.62 22.77
CA LEU A 114 53.56 -35.79 21.95
C LEU A 114 54.79 -35.48 21.09
N ASP A 115 55.92 -36.18 21.33
CA ASP A 115 57.20 -35.99 20.59
C ASP A 115 57.07 -36.37 19.09
N ASP A 116 56.07 -37.09 18.70
CA ASP A 116 55.86 -37.65 17.35
C ASP A 116 54.89 -36.85 16.48
N VAL A 117 54.51 -35.63 16.88
CA VAL A 117 53.51 -34.80 16.18
C VAL A 117 54.11 -33.41 15.92
N TYR A 118 54.05 -32.98 14.68
CA TYR A 118 54.35 -31.60 14.28
C TYR A 118 53.07 -30.94 13.79
N MET A 119 52.68 -29.84 14.43
CA MET A 119 51.48 -29.06 14.09
C MET A 119 51.89 -27.69 13.60
N GLU A 120 51.20 -27.23 12.58
CA GLU A 120 51.37 -25.89 12.00
C GLU A 120 50.03 -25.18 11.94
N GLU A 121 49.98 -23.96 12.43
CA GLU A 121 48.86 -23.04 12.30
C GLU A 121 48.92 -22.38 10.91
N ILE A 122 47.85 -22.53 10.12
CA ILE A 122 47.84 -22.09 8.74
C ILE A 122 47.12 -20.76 8.61
N ASP A 123 45.94 -20.65 9.24
CA ASP A 123 45.17 -19.41 9.23
C ASP A 123 44.32 -19.27 10.50
N TYR A 124 44.07 -18.02 10.91
CA TYR A 124 43.34 -17.69 12.12
C TYR A 124 42.17 -16.78 11.83
N THR A 125 40.98 -17.24 12.17
CA THR A 125 39.75 -16.43 12.15
C THR A 125 39.20 -16.26 13.58
N PRO A 126 38.37 -15.24 13.87
CA PRO A 126 37.81 -15.05 15.21
C PRO A 126 36.96 -16.23 15.73
N LYS A 127 36.48 -17.11 14.85
CA LYS A 127 35.67 -18.25 15.20
C LYS A 127 36.43 -19.57 15.20
N GLN A 128 37.34 -19.76 14.24
CA GLN A 128 38.01 -21.03 13.97
C GLN A 128 39.46 -20.81 13.59
N VAL A 129 40.30 -21.76 13.96
CA VAL A 129 41.71 -21.80 13.55
C VAL A 129 41.91 -22.96 12.60
N TYR A 130 42.48 -22.67 11.46
CA TYR A 130 42.87 -23.65 10.44
C TYR A 130 44.29 -24.13 10.70
N LEU A 131 44.44 -25.42 10.82
CA LEU A 131 45.72 -26.02 11.17
C LEU A 131 45.95 -27.34 10.43
N SER A 132 47.21 -27.69 10.28
CA SER A 132 47.58 -29.00 9.81
C SER A 132 48.56 -29.66 10.80
N TYR A 133 48.59 -30.97 10.81
CA TYR A 133 49.59 -31.71 11.55
C TYR A 133 50.11 -32.91 10.79
N VAL A 134 51.35 -33.21 11.01
CA VAL A 134 52.03 -34.44 10.56
C VAL A 134 52.35 -35.29 11.78
N ALA A 135 51.95 -36.54 11.75
CA ALA A 135 52.16 -37.44 12.88
C ALA A 135 52.60 -38.83 12.43
N LEU A 136 53.33 -39.56 13.31
CA LEU A 136 53.64 -40.97 13.07
C LEU A 136 52.39 -41.83 13.24
N LYS A 137 52.22 -42.85 12.37
CA LYS A 137 51.05 -43.74 12.38
C LYS A 137 50.82 -44.48 13.73
N LYS A 138 51.88 -44.64 14.54
CA LYS A 138 51.76 -45.25 15.88
C LYS A 138 50.96 -44.41 16.90
N SER A 139 50.92 -43.09 16.69
CA SER A 139 50.31 -42.14 17.63
C SER A 139 48.88 -41.71 17.20
N VAL A 140 48.36 -42.23 16.10
CA VAL A 140 47.04 -41.84 15.52
C VAL A 140 45.89 -41.99 16.51
N ALA A 141 45.82 -43.13 17.24
CA ALA A 141 44.74 -43.36 18.18
C ALA A 141 44.66 -42.33 19.31
N VAL A 142 45.83 -41.87 19.80
CA VAL A 142 45.88 -40.84 20.83
C VAL A 142 45.51 -39.47 20.28
N ILE A 143 45.94 -39.20 19.06
CA ILE A 143 45.61 -37.91 18.38
C ILE A 143 44.10 -37.83 18.08
N GLU A 144 43.46 -38.90 17.62
CA GLU A 144 42.04 -38.96 17.38
C GLU A 144 41.22 -38.76 18.67
N GLU A 145 41.70 -39.27 19.82
CA GLU A 145 41.08 -39.02 21.12
C GLU A 145 41.15 -37.54 21.51
N ILE A 146 42.32 -36.90 21.33
CA ILE A 146 42.54 -35.48 21.59
C ILE A 146 41.72 -34.63 20.61
N ALA A 147 41.70 -34.97 19.31
CA ALA A 147 40.94 -34.31 18.28
C ALA A 147 39.41 -34.34 18.59
N GLY A 148 38.89 -35.48 19.02
CA GLY A 148 37.50 -35.63 19.47
C GLY A 148 37.18 -34.77 20.69
N LYS A 149 38.10 -34.71 21.68
CA LYS A 149 37.93 -33.93 22.92
C LYS A 149 37.80 -32.44 22.69
N TYR A 150 38.60 -31.89 21.76
CA TYR A 150 38.63 -30.44 21.46
C TYR A 150 37.81 -30.01 20.24
N GLY A 151 37.13 -30.97 19.61
CA GLY A 151 36.25 -30.70 18.45
C GLY A 151 37.05 -30.32 17.19
N PHE A 152 38.16 -31.02 16.94
CA PHE A 152 38.87 -30.90 15.68
C PHE A 152 38.00 -31.47 14.55
N ASN A 153 37.67 -30.61 13.59
CA ASN A 153 36.89 -30.96 12.42
C ASN A 153 37.87 -31.23 11.25
N LYS A 154 38.03 -32.51 10.90
CA LYS A 154 38.92 -32.94 9.85
C LYS A 154 38.40 -32.51 8.49
N GLU A 155 39.24 -31.86 7.70
CA GLU A 155 38.94 -31.47 6.32
C GLU A 155 39.80 -32.30 5.35
N THR A 156 39.23 -32.59 4.19
CA THR A 156 39.92 -33.35 3.16
C THR A 156 40.22 -32.44 1.97
N TYR A 157 41.48 -32.37 1.60
CA TYR A 157 41.87 -31.67 0.39
C TYR A 157 41.75 -32.60 -0.82
N PRO A 158 40.83 -32.34 -1.76
CA PRO A 158 40.50 -33.31 -2.83
C PRO A 158 41.40 -33.17 -4.07
N TYR A 159 42.32 -32.19 -4.10
CA TYR A 159 43.10 -31.86 -5.29
C TYR A 159 44.53 -32.39 -5.20
N GLU A 160 45.10 -32.71 -6.38
CA GLU A 160 46.52 -33.13 -6.49
C GLU A 160 47.48 -31.93 -6.57
N GLN A 161 46.98 -30.77 -6.90
CA GLN A 161 47.74 -29.53 -7.07
C GLN A 161 47.99 -28.85 -5.71
N ASN A 162 49.02 -27.97 -5.67
CA ASN A 162 49.25 -27.08 -4.54
C ASN A 162 48.05 -26.12 -4.32
N PRO A 163 47.59 -25.87 -3.07
CA PRO A 163 46.50 -24.98 -2.77
C PRO A 163 46.62 -23.60 -3.41
N LYS A 164 47.83 -23.05 -3.48
CA LYS A 164 48.09 -21.75 -4.11
C LYS A 164 47.88 -21.78 -5.64
N GLU A 165 48.30 -22.86 -6.31
CA GLU A 165 48.10 -23.05 -7.73
C GLU A 165 46.61 -23.26 -8.02
N LYS A 166 45.94 -24.08 -7.21
CA LYS A 166 44.49 -24.32 -7.34
C LYS A 166 43.70 -23.06 -7.12
N LEU A 167 44.02 -22.24 -6.10
CA LEU A 167 43.42 -20.94 -5.86
C LEU A 167 43.54 -20.00 -7.07
N GLN A 168 44.73 -20.00 -7.72
CA GLN A 168 44.94 -19.19 -8.91
C GLN A 168 44.11 -19.69 -10.09
N GLU A 169 43.99 -21.00 -10.27
CA GLU A 169 43.09 -21.62 -11.28
C GLU A 169 41.63 -21.27 -11.03
N THR A 170 41.15 -21.41 -9.79
CA THR A 170 39.76 -21.07 -9.39
C THR A 170 39.48 -19.59 -9.64
N LYS A 171 40.41 -18.68 -9.31
CA LYS A 171 40.29 -17.25 -9.64
C LYS A 171 40.22 -16.98 -11.14
N GLN A 172 40.97 -17.71 -11.95
CA GLN A 172 40.89 -17.57 -13.40
C GLN A 172 39.53 -18.06 -13.92
N GLN A 173 39.04 -19.21 -13.42
CA GLN A 173 37.73 -19.72 -13.78
C GLN A 173 36.61 -18.74 -13.39
N LEU A 174 36.68 -18.18 -12.21
CA LEU A 174 35.76 -17.18 -11.69
C LEU A 174 35.74 -15.90 -12.57
N SER A 175 36.93 -15.47 -13.01
CA SER A 175 37.03 -14.35 -13.97
C SER A 175 36.37 -14.65 -15.31
N ILE A 176 36.48 -15.89 -15.81
CA ILE A 176 35.82 -16.33 -17.06
C ILE A 176 34.30 -16.34 -16.89
N VAL A 177 33.80 -16.87 -15.76
CA VAL A 177 32.37 -16.87 -15.46
C VAL A 177 31.83 -15.45 -15.37
N HIS A 178 32.50 -14.54 -14.67
CA HIS A 178 32.11 -13.13 -14.61
C HIS A 178 32.10 -12.46 -15.99
N GLU A 179 33.07 -12.76 -16.87
CA GLU A 179 33.08 -12.24 -18.23
C GLU A 179 31.91 -12.77 -19.06
N GLN A 180 31.55 -14.05 -18.88
CA GLN A 180 30.40 -14.64 -19.55
C GLN A 180 29.08 -14.05 -19.04
N GLN A 181 28.92 -13.86 -17.74
CA GLN A 181 27.77 -13.16 -17.16
C GLN A 181 27.65 -11.74 -17.69
N LYS A 182 28.76 -11.02 -17.81
CA LYS A 182 28.78 -9.68 -18.40
C LYS A 182 28.35 -9.66 -19.87
N LYS A 183 28.73 -10.67 -20.65
CA LYS A 183 28.27 -10.83 -22.05
C LYS A 183 26.75 -11.04 -22.11
N ILE A 184 26.19 -11.87 -21.22
CA ILE A 184 24.74 -12.07 -21.12
C ILE A 184 24.04 -10.76 -20.71
N THR A 185 24.55 -10.03 -19.73
CA THR A 185 24.00 -8.72 -19.33
C THR A 185 23.98 -7.73 -20.50
N THR A 186 25.04 -7.74 -21.34
CA THR A 186 25.10 -6.89 -22.53
C THR A 186 24.08 -7.32 -23.59
N ALA A 187 23.91 -8.62 -23.81
CA ALA A 187 22.90 -9.16 -24.72
C ALA A 187 21.47 -8.82 -24.24
N LEU A 188 21.22 -8.96 -22.93
CA LEU A 188 19.94 -8.53 -22.33
C LEU A 188 19.66 -7.04 -22.49
N GLY A 189 20.70 -6.20 -22.46
CA GLY A 189 20.57 -4.78 -22.78
C GLY A 189 20.02 -4.54 -24.19
N GLN A 190 20.40 -5.36 -25.17
CA GLN A 190 19.85 -5.31 -26.53
C GLN A 190 18.41 -5.82 -26.60
N CYS A 191 18.05 -6.82 -25.75
CA CYS A 191 16.70 -7.34 -25.64
C CYS A 191 15.73 -6.41 -24.90
N SER A 192 16.20 -5.29 -24.34
CA SER A 192 15.33 -4.35 -23.62
C SER A 192 14.20 -3.77 -24.48
N GLY A 193 14.41 -3.69 -25.80
CA GLY A 193 13.35 -3.32 -26.76
C GLY A 193 12.20 -4.32 -26.88
N TYR A 194 12.40 -5.58 -26.45
CA TYR A 194 11.36 -6.63 -26.51
C TYR A 194 10.34 -6.53 -25.38
N ILE A 195 10.66 -5.81 -24.29
CA ILE A 195 9.78 -5.70 -23.10
C ILE A 195 8.39 -5.20 -23.50
N GLN A 196 8.31 -4.15 -24.32
CA GLN A 196 7.04 -3.58 -24.73
C GLN A 196 6.19 -4.55 -25.55
N GLU A 197 6.81 -5.32 -26.44
CA GLU A 197 6.13 -6.34 -27.23
C GLU A 197 5.65 -7.49 -26.32
N PHE A 198 6.46 -7.91 -25.36
CA PHE A 198 6.09 -8.93 -24.37
C PHE A 198 4.94 -8.48 -23.48
N GLU A 199 4.93 -7.21 -23.03
CA GLU A 199 3.83 -6.60 -22.29
C GLU A 199 2.53 -6.61 -23.11
N TRP A 200 2.58 -6.30 -24.39
CA TRP A 200 1.42 -6.34 -25.27
C TRP A 200 0.89 -7.75 -25.49
N VAL A 201 1.77 -8.71 -25.72
CA VAL A 201 1.36 -10.11 -25.89
C VAL A 201 0.80 -10.69 -24.60
N GLU A 202 1.37 -10.32 -23.44
CA GLU A 202 0.80 -10.71 -22.15
C GLU A 202 -0.62 -10.13 -21.99
N GLU A 203 -0.84 -8.87 -22.34
CA GLU A 203 -2.15 -8.22 -22.29
C GLU A 203 -3.19 -8.93 -23.16
N VAL A 204 -2.83 -9.24 -24.43
CA VAL A 204 -3.69 -10.01 -25.35
C VAL A 204 -3.98 -11.40 -24.80
N THR A 205 -2.94 -12.08 -24.30
CA THR A 205 -3.09 -13.44 -23.73
C THR A 205 -3.99 -13.43 -22.50
N LEU A 206 -3.90 -12.42 -21.64
CA LEU A 206 -4.79 -12.22 -20.50
C LEU A 206 -6.24 -12.01 -20.96
N ALA A 207 -6.45 -11.17 -21.98
CA ALA A 207 -7.77 -10.93 -22.55
C ALA A 207 -8.41 -12.21 -23.09
N VAL A 208 -7.64 -13.03 -23.82
CA VAL A 208 -8.10 -14.33 -24.31
C VAL A 208 -8.42 -15.28 -23.16
N ALA A 209 -7.53 -15.37 -22.17
CA ALA A 209 -7.73 -16.25 -21.02
C ALA A 209 -8.99 -15.85 -20.20
N GLU A 210 -9.26 -14.56 -20.04
CA GLU A 210 -10.49 -14.09 -19.39
C GLU A 210 -11.74 -14.46 -20.19
N ARG A 211 -11.70 -14.30 -21.52
CA ARG A 211 -12.80 -14.73 -22.40
C ARG A 211 -13.08 -16.24 -22.31
N GLU A 212 -12.03 -17.06 -22.29
CA GLU A 212 -12.20 -18.52 -22.13
C GLU A 212 -12.77 -18.88 -20.75
N LYS A 213 -12.27 -18.24 -19.69
CA LYS A 213 -12.77 -18.45 -18.32
C LYS A 213 -14.25 -18.11 -18.14
N ILE A 214 -14.76 -17.15 -18.91
CA ILE A 214 -16.15 -16.78 -18.87
C ILE A 214 -17.05 -17.83 -19.49
N LYS A 215 -16.56 -18.53 -20.52
CA LYS A 215 -17.31 -19.63 -21.14
C LYS A 215 -17.67 -20.72 -20.13
N GLU A 216 -16.87 -20.91 -19.09
CA GLU A 216 -17.16 -21.86 -18.00
C GLU A 216 -18.38 -21.46 -17.15
N ARG A 217 -18.80 -20.18 -17.19
CA ARG A 217 -19.96 -19.67 -16.46
C ARG A 217 -21.25 -19.81 -17.25
N PHE A 218 -21.20 -20.21 -18.50
CA PHE A 218 -22.39 -20.41 -19.33
C PHE A 218 -23.03 -21.75 -18.99
N ILE A 219 -24.36 -21.74 -18.92
CA ILE A 219 -25.12 -22.97 -18.76
C ILE A 219 -25.33 -23.57 -20.15
N HIS A 220 -24.70 -24.71 -20.40
CA HIS A 220 -24.81 -25.43 -21.65
C HIS A 220 -25.95 -26.45 -21.56
N ALA A 221 -26.99 -26.28 -22.39
CA ALA A 221 -28.00 -27.29 -22.64
C ALA A 221 -27.77 -27.91 -24.03
N THR A 222 -28.51 -28.97 -24.36
CA THR A 222 -28.27 -29.75 -25.59
C THR A 222 -28.34 -28.91 -26.88
N TYR A 223 -29.17 -27.88 -26.90
CA TYR A 223 -29.39 -27.05 -28.09
C TYR A 223 -29.33 -25.56 -27.83
N LEU A 224 -29.06 -25.14 -26.60
CA LEU A 224 -28.97 -23.71 -26.26
C LEU A 224 -27.92 -23.43 -25.19
N ILE A 225 -27.42 -22.22 -25.20
CA ILE A 225 -26.53 -21.67 -24.17
C ILE A 225 -27.29 -20.59 -23.43
N VAL A 226 -27.33 -20.68 -22.11
CA VAL A 226 -27.99 -19.68 -21.26
C VAL A 226 -26.93 -18.87 -20.53
N LEU A 227 -27.02 -17.55 -20.65
CA LEU A 227 -26.21 -16.58 -19.92
C LEU A 227 -27.11 -15.71 -19.07
N GLN A 228 -26.83 -15.65 -17.77
CA GLN A 228 -27.51 -14.74 -16.84
C GLN A 228 -26.49 -13.76 -16.26
N GLY A 229 -26.86 -12.49 -16.19
CA GLY A 229 -25.96 -11.46 -15.65
C GLY A 229 -26.69 -10.16 -15.32
N TRP A 230 -26.00 -9.29 -14.62
CA TRP A 230 -26.48 -7.97 -14.26
C TRP A 230 -26.03 -6.93 -15.27
N VAL A 231 -26.93 -6.05 -15.69
CA VAL A 231 -26.64 -4.93 -16.60
C VAL A 231 -27.18 -3.63 -16.02
N ASP A 232 -26.44 -2.55 -16.21
CA ASP A 232 -26.92 -1.21 -15.87
C ASP A 232 -28.11 -0.86 -16.75
N ALA A 233 -29.20 -0.36 -16.17
CA ALA A 233 -30.42 -0.02 -16.88
C ALA A 233 -30.20 1.01 -18.01
N GLU A 234 -29.21 1.91 -17.85
CA GLU A 234 -28.86 2.89 -18.87
C GLU A 234 -28.15 2.23 -20.08
N GLU A 235 -27.41 1.14 -19.86
CA GLU A 235 -26.67 0.42 -20.90
C GLU A 235 -27.47 -0.67 -21.61
N LYS A 236 -28.74 -0.86 -21.21
CA LYS A 236 -29.65 -1.88 -21.79
C LYS A 236 -29.73 -1.78 -23.31
N GLN A 237 -29.93 -0.56 -23.85
CA GLN A 237 -30.04 -0.34 -25.28
C GLN A 237 -28.74 -0.60 -26.02
N ASN A 238 -27.62 -0.21 -25.44
CA ASN A 238 -26.30 -0.47 -26.01
C ASN A 238 -26.00 -1.96 -26.05
N LEU A 239 -26.38 -2.70 -25.01
CA LEU A 239 -26.23 -4.16 -24.99
C LEU A 239 -27.05 -4.82 -26.10
N LEU A 240 -28.33 -4.45 -26.27
CA LEU A 240 -29.17 -4.97 -27.35
C LEU A 240 -28.59 -4.66 -28.73
N HIS A 241 -28.08 -3.45 -28.94
CA HIS A 241 -27.47 -3.04 -30.20
C HIS A 241 -26.26 -3.94 -30.54
N VAL A 242 -25.38 -4.15 -29.55
CA VAL A 242 -24.18 -5.00 -29.75
C VAL A 242 -24.55 -6.46 -29.98
N LEU A 243 -25.55 -6.98 -29.28
CA LEU A 243 -26.03 -8.35 -29.46
C LEU A 243 -26.60 -8.55 -30.87
N ASN A 244 -27.44 -7.64 -31.35
CA ASN A 244 -28.03 -7.71 -32.69
C ASN A 244 -27.02 -7.50 -33.82
N GLU A 245 -25.91 -6.78 -33.56
CA GLU A 245 -24.80 -6.69 -34.51
C GLU A 245 -23.97 -7.96 -34.59
N THR A 246 -23.94 -8.76 -33.51
CA THR A 246 -23.02 -9.90 -33.38
C THR A 246 -23.69 -11.23 -33.67
N VAL A 247 -24.97 -11.38 -33.35
CA VAL A 247 -25.74 -12.61 -33.48
C VAL A 247 -27.03 -12.29 -34.24
N SER A 248 -27.48 -13.20 -35.11
CA SER A 248 -28.73 -13.05 -35.87
C SER A 248 -29.93 -13.01 -34.89
N GLU A 249 -30.91 -12.14 -35.15
CA GLU A 249 -32.11 -12.01 -34.31
C GLU A 249 -32.89 -13.34 -34.15
N GLU A 250 -32.77 -14.25 -35.08
CA GLU A 250 -33.42 -15.57 -35.05
C GLU A 250 -32.73 -16.55 -34.08
N ASP A 251 -31.46 -16.32 -33.75
CA ASP A 251 -30.62 -17.23 -32.93
C ASP A 251 -30.49 -16.77 -31.47
N ILE A 252 -31.03 -15.59 -31.11
CA ILE A 252 -30.88 -15.03 -29.77
C ILE A 252 -32.22 -14.64 -29.16
N TYR A 253 -32.45 -14.98 -27.88
CA TYR A 253 -33.56 -14.50 -27.09
C TYR A 253 -33.03 -13.76 -25.87
N VAL A 254 -33.42 -12.51 -25.69
CA VAL A 254 -33.01 -11.65 -24.56
C VAL A 254 -34.21 -11.22 -23.75
N SER A 255 -34.28 -11.58 -22.48
CA SER A 255 -35.25 -11.06 -21.53
C SER A 255 -34.57 -10.19 -20.48
N PHE A 256 -35.21 -9.11 -20.07
CA PHE A 256 -34.79 -8.23 -19.00
C PHE A 256 -35.82 -8.25 -17.90
N GLU A 257 -35.39 -8.62 -16.72
CA GLU A 257 -36.25 -8.70 -15.53
C GLU A 257 -35.73 -7.74 -14.47
N THR A 258 -36.64 -7.21 -13.66
CA THR A 258 -36.24 -6.45 -12.47
C THR A 258 -35.98 -7.42 -11.33
N PRO A 259 -34.89 -7.20 -10.53
CA PRO A 259 -34.56 -8.12 -9.46
C PRO A 259 -35.68 -8.22 -8.40
N ASN A 260 -35.89 -9.41 -7.89
CA ASN A 260 -36.84 -9.66 -6.81
C ASN A 260 -36.26 -9.26 -5.43
N SER A 261 -37.06 -9.25 -4.37
CA SER A 261 -36.66 -8.78 -3.05
C SER A 261 -35.54 -9.64 -2.39
N GLU A 262 -35.46 -10.93 -2.73
CA GLU A 262 -34.41 -11.82 -2.22
C GLU A 262 -33.07 -11.58 -2.94
N GLU A 263 -33.11 -11.43 -4.26
CA GLU A 263 -31.94 -11.10 -5.09
C GLU A 263 -31.37 -9.75 -4.71
N ILE A 264 -32.21 -8.73 -4.47
CA ILE A 264 -31.80 -7.40 -4.04
C ILE A 264 -30.96 -7.44 -2.75
N GLN A 265 -31.33 -8.32 -1.82
CA GLN A 265 -30.62 -8.40 -0.53
C GLN A 265 -29.28 -9.14 -0.61
N GLN A 266 -29.13 -10.09 -1.55
CA GLN A 266 -28.01 -11.02 -1.54
C GLN A 266 -27.13 -10.96 -2.80
N GLU A 267 -27.71 -10.69 -3.97
CA GLU A 267 -27.05 -10.94 -5.25
C GLU A 267 -26.79 -9.68 -6.09
N VAL A 268 -27.70 -8.68 -6.04
CA VAL A 268 -27.59 -7.50 -6.89
C VAL A 268 -26.31 -6.71 -6.57
N PRO A 269 -25.42 -6.52 -7.56
CA PRO A 269 -24.22 -5.71 -7.35
C PRO A 269 -24.53 -4.22 -7.32
N THR A 270 -23.76 -3.47 -6.56
CA THR A 270 -23.87 -2.02 -6.43
C THR A 270 -22.85 -1.32 -7.31
N LYS A 271 -23.31 -0.42 -8.16
CA LYS A 271 -22.49 0.53 -8.92
C LYS A 271 -22.70 1.93 -8.36
N LEU A 272 -21.64 2.54 -7.87
CA LEU A 272 -21.67 3.94 -7.45
C LEU A 272 -21.67 4.85 -8.68
N LYS A 273 -22.50 5.90 -8.64
CA LYS A 273 -22.58 6.91 -9.70
C LYS A 273 -22.69 8.28 -9.06
N ASN A 274 -21.56 8.94 -8.92
CA ASN A 274 -21.47 10.23 -8.28
C ASN A 274 -21.03 11.34 -9.24
N HIS A 275 -21.21 12.59 -8.80
CA HIS A 275 -20.69 13.75 -9.53
C HIS A 275 -19.16 13.67 -9.63
N PRO A 276 -18.51 14.16 -10.72
CA PRO A 276 -17.07 14.08 -10.93
C PRO A 276 -16.18 14.66 -9.82
N LEU A 277 -16.72 15.55 -8.97
CA LEU A 277 -16.02 16.04 -7.78
C LEU A 277 -16.10 15.10 -6.58
N VAL A 278 -17.14 14.27 -6.52
CA VAL A 278 -17.38 13.29 -5.46
C VAL A 278 -16.83 11.92 -5.81
N GLU A 279 -16.81 11.56 -7.08
CA GLU A 279 -16.31 10.28 -7.61
C GLU A 279 -14.95 9.84 -7.04
N PRO A 280 -13.91 10.69 -6.89
CA PRO A 280 -12.64 10.25 -6.30
C PRO A 280 -12.77 9.82 -4.83
N PHE A 281 -13.78 10.29 -4.10
CA PHE A 281 -14.03 9.91 -2.70
C PHE A 281 -14.72 8.57 -2.56
N GLU A 282 -15.26 8.00 -3.64
CA GLU A 282 -15.75 6.62 -3.67
C GLU A 282 -14.67 5.62 -3.23
N LEU A 283 -13.38 5.94 -3.45
CA LEU A 283 -12.26 5.14 -2.96
C LEU A 283 -12.35 4.87 -1.45
N LEU A 284 -12.76 5.86 -0.67
CA LEU A 284 -12.91 5.70 0.79
C LEU A 284 -14.09 4.79 1.13
N THR A 285 -15.20 4.92 0.40
CA THR A 285 -16.38 4.06 0.57
C THR A 285 -16.06 2.61 0.15
N GLU A 286 -15.38 2.42 -0.98
CA GLU A 286 -14.91 1.11 -1.46
C GLU A 286 -13.95 0.43 -0.47
N MET A 287 -13.05 1.20 0.15
CA MET A 287 -12.12 0.69 1.17
C MET A 287 -12.80 0.22 2.45
N TYR A 288 -13.87 0.88 2.86
CA TYR A 288 -14.61 0.49 4.05
C TYR A 288 -15.53 -0.69 3.76
N SER A 289 -16.51 -0.48 2.90
CA SER A 289 -17.45 -1.48 2.38
C SER A 289 -18.38 -0.79 1.38
N LEU A 290 -18.75 -1.45 0.31
CA LEU A 290 -19.78 -0.92 -0.59
C LEU A 290 -21.16 -0.97 0.04
N PRO A 291 -22.04 0.00 -0.26
CA PRO A 291 -23.43 -0.04 0.19
C PRO A 291 -24.18 -1.21 -0.46
N LYS A 292 -25.13 -1.77 0.25
CA LYS A 292 -26.11 -2.68 -0.36
C LYS A 292 -26.93 -1.93 -1.39
N TYR A 293 -27.51 -2.64 -2.34
CA TYR A 293 -28.27 -2.02 -3.44
C TYR A 293 -29.37 -1.06 -2.98
N GLU A 294 -30.07 -1.37 -1.88
CA GLU A 294 -31.10 -0.51 -1.29
C GLU A 294 -30.55 0.55 -0.33
N GLU A 295 -29.28 0.53 0.03
CA GLU A 295 -28.71 1.42 1.01
C GLU A 295 -28.32 2.77 0.39
N VAL A 296 -28.37 3.84 1.17
CA VAL A 296 -27.95 5.17 0.71
C VAL A 296 -26.46 5.20 0.51
N ASP A 297 -26.01 5.74 -0.62
CA ASP A 297 -24.57 6.02 -0.84
C ASP A 297 -24.07 7.07 0.17
N PRO A 298 -23.13 6.73 1.05
CA PRO A 298 -22.58 7.66 2.03
C PRO A 298 -21.62 8.68 1.42
N THR A 299 -21.10 8.44 0.20
CA THR A 299 -20.03 9.24 -0.41
C THR A 299 -20.37 10.72 -0.56
N PRO A 300 -21.55 11.12 -1.09
CA PRO A 300 -21.90 12.53 -1.22
C PRO A 300 -22.02 13.25 0.13
N TRP A 301 -22.46 12.53 1.17
CA TRP A 301 -22.63 13.08 2.50
C TRP A 301 -21.31 13.22 3.27
N MET A 302 -20.39 12.29 3.04
CA MET A 302 -19.07 12.28 3.65
C MET A 302 -18.13 13.33 3.04
N THR A 303 -18.18 13.53 1.72
CA THR A 303 -17.21 14.34 0.97
C THR A 303 -17.00 15.74 1.52
N PRO A 304 -18.04 16.56 1.80
CA PRO A 304 -17.82 17.92 2.30
C PRO A 304 -17.13 17.96 3.67
N PHE A 305 -17.44 17.02 4.55
CA PHE A 305 -16.79 16.91 5.85
C PHE A 305 -15.35 16.46 5.72
N TYR A 306 -15.10 15.47 4.86
CA TYR A 306 -13.74 15.00 4.62
C TYR A 306 -12.82 16.10 4.07
N LEU A 307 -13.34 16.92 3.14
CA LEU A 307 -12.63 18.08 2.60
C LEU A 307 -12.23 19.07 3.70
N VAL A 308 -13.18 19.46 4.55
CA VAL A 308 -12.93 20.39 5.66
C VAL A 308 -11.94 19.79 6.65
N PHE A 309 -12.13 18.55 7.06
CA PHE A 309 -11.30 17.90 8.07
C PHE A 309 -9.88 17.66 7.58
N PHE A 310 -9.72 17.16 6.37
CA PHE A 310 -8.39 16.99 5.80
C PHE A 310 -7.65 18.32 5.67
N GLY A 311 -8.33 19.35 5.17
CA GLY A 311 -7.77 20.68 5.08
C GLY A 311 -7.33 21.23 6.44
N MET A 312 -8.15 21.03 7.48
CA MET A 312 -7.89 21.47 8.85
C MET A 312 -6.71 20.72 9.51
N MET A 313 -6.56 19.43 9.20
CA MET A 313 -5.46 18.61 9.71
C MET A 313 -4.12 18.90 9.02
N VAL A 314 -4.13 19.17 7.71
CA VAL A 314 -2.90 19.52 6.97
C VAL A 314 -2.53 20.99 7.18
N ALA A 315 -3.48 21.88 7.03
CA ALA A 315 -3.47 23.33 7.31
C ALA A 315 -2.14 24.05 7.03
N ASP A 316 -1.51 23.76 5.89
CA ASP A 316 -0.27 24.41 5.46
C ASP A 316 -0.34 24.74 3.96
N VAL A 317 -0.14 26.04 3.63
CA VAL A 317 -0.20 26.53 2.24
C VAL A 317 0.90 25.91 1.39
N GLY A 318 2.12 25.79 1.92
CA GLY A 318 3.26 25.25 1.19
C GLY A 318 3.05 23.79 0.80
N TYR A 319 2.61 22.96 1.74
CA TYR A 319 2.30 21.54 1.48
C TYR A 319 1.10 21.40 0.55
N GLY A 320 0.06 22.21 0.73
CA GLY A 320 -1.10 22.23 -0.17
C GLY A 320 -0.74 22.59 -1.61
N LEU A 321 0.10 23.60 -1.82
CA LEU A 321 0.59 23.99 -3.15
C LEU A 321 1.48 22.91 -3.78
N LEU A 322 2.41 22.33 -3.02
CA LEU A 322 3.23 21.22 -3.52
C LEU A 322 2.37 20.02 -3.95
N MET A 323 1.35 19.69 -3.17
CA MET A 323 0.41 18.62 -3.48
C MET A 323 -0.37 18.95 -4.77
N LEU A 324 -0.88 20.17 -4.91
CA LEU A 324 -1.61 20.62 -6.10
C LEU A 324 -0.74 20.56 -7.36
N ILE A 325 0.45 21.15 -7.30
CA ILE A 325 1.39 21.15 -8.43
C ILE A 325 1.81 19.72 -8.78
N GLY A 326 2.15 18.91 -7.78
CA GLY A 326 2.56 17.53 -7.96
C GLY A 326 1.49 16.66 -8.61
N THR A 327 0.22 16.79 -8.18
CA THR A 327 -0.90 16.03 -8.75
C THR A 327 -1.24 16.48 -10.17
N ILE A 328 -1.25 17.78 -10.45
CA ILE A 328 -1.45 18.30 -11.82
C ILE A 328 -0.31 17.85 -12.75
N LEU A 329 0.92 17.90 -12.27
CA LEU A 329 2.09 17.48 -13.06
C LEU A 329 2.04 15.98 -13.33
N ALA A 330 1.68 15.17 -12.32
CA ALA A 330 1.49 13.73 -12.47
C ALA A 330 0.43 13.40 -13.54
N GLN A 331 -0.73 14.05 -13.51
CA GLN A 331 -1.79 13.82 -14.51
C GLN A 331 -1.40 14.25 -15.92
N LYS A 332 -0.60 15.32 -16.07
CA LYS A 332 -0.18 15.82 -17.40
C LYS A 332 1.00 15.06 -17.99
N LEU A 333 1.96 14.67 -17.17
CA LEU A 333 3.19 14.03 -17.63
C LEU A 333 3.09 12.51 -17.70
N LEU A 334 2.23 11.89 -16.85
CA LEU A 334 2.12 10.47 -16.72
C LEU A 334 0.74 9.98 -17.22
N VAL A 335 0.74 8.89 -17.97
CA VAL A 335 -0.50 8.15 -18.26
C VAL A 335 -0.64 7.08 -17.18
N LEU A 336 -1.49 7.37 -16.21
CA LEU A 336 -1.69 6.54 -15.02
C LEU A 336 -2.77 5.47 -15.24
N PRO A 337 -2.68 4.32 -14.55
CA PRO A 337 -3.79 3.36 -14.45
C PRO A 337 -5.05 4.06 -13.93
N ARG A 338 -6.23 3.56 -14.30
CA ARG A 338 -7.50 4.18 -13.91
C ARG A 338 -7.64 4.38 -12.39
N GLY A 339 -7.27 3.37 -11.59
CA GLY A 339 -7.28 3.49 -10.14
C GLY A 339 -6.33 4.56 -9.59
N MET A 340 -5.10 4.61 -10.12
CA MET A 340 -4.11 5.63 -9.74
C MET A 340 -4.55 7.03 -10.18
N LYS A 341 -5.19 7.16 -11.34
CA LYS A 341 -5.76 8.45 -11.80
C LYS A 341 -6.82 8.97 -10.84
N ARG A 342 -7.74 8.11 -10.35
CA ARG A 342 -8.72 8.47 -9.31
C ARG A 342 -8.02 8.90 -8.01
N PHE A 343 -7.00 8.17 -7.59
CA PHE A 343 -6.22 8.49 -6.38
C PHE A 343 -5.49 9.84 -6.50
N VAL A 344 -4.85 10.12 -7.63
CA VAL A 344 -4.19 11.41 -7.86
C VAL A 344 -5.21 12.55 -7.89
N LYS A 345 -6.38 12.35 -8.52
CA LYS A 345 -7.47 13.33 -8.55
C LYS A 345 -8.06 13.58 -7.15
N PHE A 346 -8.12 12.54 -6.31
CA PHE A 346 -8.53 12.67 -4.91
C PHE A 346 -7.61 13.65 -4.15
N PHE A 347 -6.29 13.49 -4.24
CA PHE A 347 -5.35 14.42 -3.61
C PHE A 347 -5.33 15.81 -4.26
N GLU A 348 -5.57 15.90 -5.56
CA GLU A 348 -5.74 17.21 -6.25
C GLU A 348 -6.88 18.01 -5.61
N ILE A 349 -8.04 17.38 -5.40
CA ILE A 349 -9.19 18.04 -4.78
C ILE A 349 -8.89 18.38 -3.31
N LEU A 350 -8.21 17.52 -2.56
CA LEU A 350 -7.83 17.75 -1.17
C LEU A 350 -6.79 18.86 -0.98
N SER A 351 -6.03 19.18 -2.01
CA SER A 351 -5.03 20.26 -1.95
C SER A 351 -5.69 21.65 -1.74
N ILE A 352 -6.86 21.86 -2.32
CA ILE A 352 -7.58 23.13 -2.24
C ILE A 352 -7.97 23.49 -0.81
N PRO A 353 -8.71 22.64 -0.06
CA PRO A 353 -9.02 22.93 1.35
C PRO A 353 -7.76 23.02 2.23
N SER A 354 -6.69 22.28 1.91
CA SER A 354 -5.42 22.40 2.65
C SER A 354 -4.79 23.77 2.50
N ILE A 355 -4.85 24.36 1.29
CA ILE A 355 -4.39 25.73 1.04
C ILE A 355 -5.28 26.74 1.79
N ILE A 356 -6.60 26.57 1.72
CA ILE A 356 -7.56 27.48 2.38
C ILE A 356 -7.33 27.49 3.88
N TRP A 357 -7.27 26.33 4.53
CA TRP A 357 -7.00 26.22 5.96
C TRP A 357 -5.60 26.67 6.34
N GLY A 358 -4.59 26.42 5.47
CA GLY A 358 -3.24 26.95 5.63
C GLY A 358 -3.22 28.49 5.64
N LEU A 359 -4.02 29.15 4.81
CA LEU A 359 -4.20 30.59 4.86
C LEU A 359 -4.89 31.05 6.15
N ILE A 360 -5.96 30.36 6.60
CA ILE A 360 -6.67 30.68 7.83
C ILE A 360 -5.73 30.59 9.04
N TYR A 361 -4.88 29.57 9.10
CA TYR A 361 -3.89 29.38 10.18
C TYR A 361 -2.59 30.16 9.92
N SER A 362 -2.44 30.76 8.73
CA SER A 362 -1.24 31.51 8.31
C SER A 362 0.04 30.68 8.37
N SER A 363 -0.03 29.40 7.98
CA SER A 363 1.11 28.48 7.94
C SER A 363 1.62 28.30 6.52
N PHE A 364 2.93 28.49 6.33
CA PHE A 364 3.65 28.22 5.08
C PHE A 364 4.95 27.50 5.41
N PHE A 365 5.01 26.19 5.14
CA PHE A 365 6.09 25.28 5.57
C PHE A 365 6.39 25.40 7.07
N GLY A 366 5.35 25.46 7.90
CA GLY A 366 5.47 25.60 9.34
C GLY A 366 5.91 26.98 9.83
N GLN A 367 6.08 27.97 8.95
CA GLN A 367 6.33 29.36 9.35
C GLN A 367 5.06 30.20 9.18
N SER A 368 4.89 31.18 10.05
CA SER A 368 3.80 32.16 9.90
C SER A 368 4.05 33.06 8.70
N LEU A 369 3.01 33.25 7.88
CA LEU A 369 3.04 34.19 6.76
C LEU A 369 3.29 35.64 7.26
N PRO A 370 4.06 36.45 6.51
CA PRO A 370 4.28 37.83 6.87
C PRO A 370 2.96 38.61 6.86
N LYS A 371 2.76 39.47 7.88
CA LYS A 371 1.55 40.30 7.99
C LYS A 371 1.39 41.32 6.86
N GLU A 372 2.46 41.67 6.17
CA GLU A 372 2.48 42.56 5.03
C GLU A 372 3.22 41.89 3.88
N LEU A 373 2.57 41.77 2.72
CA LEU A 373 3.15 41.24 1.51
C LEU A 373 3.01 42.30 0.41
N PHE A 374 4.12 42.77 -0.17
CA PHE A 374 4.14 43.82 -1.23
C PHE A 374 3.39 45.11 -0.86
N GLY A 375 3.41 45.52 0.42
CA GLY A 375 2.73 46.72 0.90
C GLY A 375 1.22 46.60 1.13
N ILE A 376 0.67 45.39 0.95
CA ILE A 376 -0.73 45.08 1.25
C ILE A 376 -0.77 44.36 2.61
N ARG A 377 -1.54 44.90 3.56
CA ARG A 377 -1.82 44.19 4.82
C ARG A 377 -2.74 43.02 4.54
N LEU A 378 -2.24 41.81 4.81
CA LEU A 378 -3.03 40.60 4.69
C LEU A 378 -3.92 40.46 5.93
N PRO A 379 -5.20 40.07 5.79
CA PRO A 379 -6.10 39.83 6.91
C PRO A 379 -5.75 38.56 7.71
N PHE A 380 -4.60 37.96 7.48
CA PHE A 380 -4.13 36.71 8.11
C PHE A 380 -3.11 36.98 9.23
N PRO A 381 -3.03 36.13 10.30
CA PRO A 381 -3.86 34.97 10.59
C PRO A 381 -5.27 35.33 11.03
N ILE A 382 -6.25 34.54 10.61
CA ILE A 382 -7.60 34.61 11.16
C ILE A 382 -7.63 33.86 12.51
N LEU A 383 -6.90 32.73 12.59
CA LEU A 383 -6.72 31.91 13.78
C LEU A 383 -5.22 31.59 13.94
N SER A 384 -4.66 31.91 15.10
CA SER A 384 -3.29 31.57 15.44
C SER A 384 -3.22 30.17 16.04
N THR A 385 -2.36 29.32 15.50
CA THR A 385 -2.15 27.94 16.02
C THR A 385 -1.47 27.94 17.40
N THR A 386 -0.88 29.07 17.82
CA THR A 386 -0.24 29.22 19.15
C THR A 386 -1.16 29.89 20.17
N ASP A 387 -1.88 30.93 19.76
CA ASP A 387 -2.65 31.77 20.67
C ASP A 387 -4.12 31.34 20.78
N ASP A 388 -4.71 30.84 19.66
CA ASP A 388 -6.13 30.52 19.55
C ASP A 388 -6.45 29.03 19.64
N VAL A 389 -5.61 28.23 20.32
CA VAL A 389 -5.77 26.78 20.44
C VAL A 389 -7.17 26.38 20.93
N ASN A 390 -7.69 27.08 21.92
CA ASN A 390 -9.04 26.83 22.48
C ASN A 390 -10.15 27.10 21.44
N THR A 391 -9.98 28.13 20.62
CA THR A 391 -10.94 28.46 19.56
C THR A 391 -10.95 27.38 18.48
N ILE A 392 -9.77 26.88 18.08
CA ILE A 392 -9.61 25.78 17.12
C ILE A 392 -10.21 24.48 17.69
N LEU A 393 -10.03 24.23 18.98
CA LEU A 393 -10.64 23.09 19.68
C LEU A 393 -12.17 23.14 19.59
N ILE A 394 -12.75 24.27 19.98
CA ILE A 394 -14.21 24.48 19.95
C ILE A 394 -14.72 24.32 18.50
N LEU A 395 -14.03 24.91 17.53
CA LEU A 395 -14.38 24.80 16.11
C LEU A 395 -14.35 23.33 15.62
N SER A 396 -13.36 22.55 16.05
CA SER A 396 -13.26 21.12 15.73
C SER A 396 -14.46 20.34 16.27
N VAL A 397 -14.86 20.61 17.51
CA VAL A 397 -16.01 19.97 18.13
C VAL A 397 -17.33 20.40 17.46
N ILE A 398 -17.45 21.66 17.06
CA ILE A 398 -18.62 22.17 16.32
C ILE A 398 -18.75 21.45 14.97
N PHE A 399 -17.69 21.33 14.19
CA PHE A 399 -17.71 20.59 12.93
C PHE A 399 -18.05 19.12 13.14
N GLY A 400 -17.52 18.48 14.18
CA GLY A 400 -17.88 17.13 14.56
C GLY A 400 -19.36 16.98 14.91
N LEU A 401 -19.89 17.92 15.71
CA LEU A 401 -21.30 17.93 16.05
C LEU A 401 -22.19 18.06 14.81
N ILE A 402 -21.86 18.98 13.90
CA ILE A 402 -22.61 19.15 12.65
C ILE A 402 -22.60 17.85 11.85
N GLN A 403 -21.45 17.17 11.75
CA GLN A 403 -21.35 15.90 11.04
C GLN A 403 -22.21 14.81 11.68
N ILE A 404 -22.17 14.66 13.01
CA ILE A 404 -23.00 13.68 13.72
C ILE A 404 -24.50 13.98 13.49
N LEU A 405 -24.90 15.25 13.55
CA LEU A 405 -26.29 15.64 13.27
C LEU A 405 -26.71 15.29 11.84
N VAL A 406 -25.84 15.51 10.86
CA VAL A 406 -26.09 15.08 9.47
C VAL A 406 -26.16 13.56 9.36
N GLY A 407 -25.30 12.82 10.05
CA GLY A 407 -25.35 11.34 10.07
C GLY A 407 -26.68 10.82 10.62
N LEU A 408 -27.15 11.39 11.72
CA LEU A 408 -28.46 11.08 12.32
C LEU A 408 -29.64 11.46 11.40
N PHE A 409 -29.50 12.57 10.66
CA PHE A 409 -30.50 12.96 9.67
C PHE A 409 -30.60 11.94 8.52
N VAL A 410 -29.43 11.46 8.02
CA VAL A 410 -29.39 10.42 6.98
C VAL A 410 -29.99 9.11 7.52
N ALA A 411 -29.70 8.74 8.77
CA ALA A 411 -30.31 7.59 9.44
C ALA A 411 -31.83 7.70 9.50
N ALA A 412 -32.34 8.85 9.93
CA ALA A 412 -33.78 9.10 9.96
C ALA A 412 -34.43 9.01 8.56
N LYS A 413 -33.78 9.62 7.55
CA LYS A 413 -34.24 9.59 6.15
C LYS A 413 -34.30 8.15 5.62
N GLU A 414 -33.28 7.32 5.93
CA GLU A 414 -33.23 5.92 5.51
C GLU A 414 -34.34 5.10 6.16
N ASN A 415 -34.59 5.26 7.45
CA ASN A 415 -35.68 4.58 8.15
C ASN A 415 -37.07 5.00 7.62
N ILE A 416 -37.22 6.28 7.26
CA ILE A 416 -38.45 6.76 6.59
C ILE A 416 -38.64 6.09 5.22
N ARG A 417 -37.57 5.95 4.43
CA ARG A 417 -37.57 5.28 3.14
C ARG A 417 -38.04 3.81 3.26
N ARG A 418 -37.58 3.15 4.34
CA ARG A 418 -37.97 1.77 4.69
C ARG A 418 -39.35 1.69 5.33
N LYS A 419 -40.08 2.81 5.45
CA LYS A 419 -41.42 2.92 6.09
C LYS A 419 -41.43 2.58 7.59
N ASP A 420 -40.28 2.57 8.25
CA ASP A 420 -40.15 2.41 9.70
C ASP A 420 -40.06 3.78 10.40
N TYR A 421 -41.24 4.40 10.55
CA TYR A 421 -41.32 5.75 11.13
C TYR A 421 -40.97 5.78 12.62
N LEU A 422 -41.20 4.70 13.35
CA LEU A 422 -40.88 4.63 14.78
C LEU A 422 -39.37 4.62 15.01
N SER A 423 -38.63 3.80 14.26
CA SER A 423 -37.19 3.80 14.30
C SER A 423 -36.59 5.09 13.76
N ALA A 424 -37.21 5.76 12.80
CA ALA A 424 -36.78 7.07 12.34
C ALA A 424 -36.82 8.13 13.46
N VAL A 425 -37.82 8.05 14.33
CA VAL A 425 -37.94 8.95 15.50
C VAL A 425 -36.95 8.58 16.59
N SER A 426 -36.83 7.30 16.97
CA SER A 426 -35.96 6.90 18.09
C SER A 426 -34.45 6.98 17.75
N ASP A 427 -34.05 6.52 16.59
CA ASP A 427 -32.65 6.36 16.22
C ASP A 427 -32.07 7.58 15.48
N GLY A 428 -32.95 8.44 14.94
CA GLY A 428 -32.59 9.66 14.23
C GLY A 428 -32.97 10.94 14.97
N PHE A 429 -34.24 11.35 14.89
CA PHE A 429 -34.69 12.67 15.35
C PHE A 429 -34.58 12.87 16.87
N ALA A 430 -34.82 11.83 17.67
CA ALA A 430 -34.71 11.95 19.11
C ALA A 430 -33.24 12.20 19.56
N TRP A 431 -32.29 11.52 18.96
CA TRP A 431 -30.85 11.77 19.22
C TRP A 431 -30.44 13.18 18.77
N GLN A 432 -30.91 13.65 17.62
CA GLN A 432 -30.71 15.05 17.21
C GLN A 432 -31.28 16.03 18.26
N GLY A 433 -32.49 15.75 18.74
CA GLY A 433 -33.13 16.56 19.77
C GLY A 433 -32.34 16.65 21.08
N ILE A 434 -31.76 15.53 21.53
CA ILE A 434 -30.88 15.50 22.71
C ILE A 434 -29.64 16.36 22.48
N LEU A 435 -28.93 16.14 21.38
CA LEU A 435 -27.67 16.85 21.09
C LEU A 435 -27.90 18.36 20.90
N ILE A 436 -28.91 18.75 20.15
CA ILE A 436 -29.29 20.16 19.94
C ILE A 436 -29.73 20.79 21.27
N GLY A 437 -30.53 20.08 22.08
CA GLY A 437 -31.00 20.55 23.37
C GLY A 437 -29.84 20.79 24.35
N ILE A 438 -28.85 19.90 24.40
CA ILE A 438 -27.63 20.08 25.20
C ILE A 438 -26.86 21.32 24.73
N VAL A 439 -26.71 21.50 23.41
CA VAL A 439 -26.00 22.68 22.85
C VAL A 439 -26.72 23.97 23.20
N ILE A 440 -28.06 24.03 23.05
CA ILE A 440 -28.85 25.21 23.43
C ILE A 440 -28.71 25.51 24.92
N ALA A 441 -28.71 24.49 25.77
CA ALA A 441 -28.52 24.66 27.20
C ALA A 441 -27.12 25.20 27.54
N LEU A 442 -26.07 24.68 26.91
CA LEU A 442 -24.69 25.15 27.11
C LEU A 442 -24.48 26.58 26.62
N VAL A 443 -24.98 26.90 25.41
CA VAL A 443 -24.92 28.27 24.86
C VAL A 443 -25.71 29.24 25.75
N GLY A 444 -26.90 28.83 26.23
CA GLY A 444 -27.71 29.60 27.16
C GLY A 444 -27.01 29.88 28.48
N ALA A 445 -26.29 28.90 29.00
CA ALA A 445 -25.58 29.04 30.28
C ALA A 445 -24.27 29.85 30.14
N MET A 446 -23.48 29.61 29.10
CA MET A 446 -22.13 30.17 28.98
C MET A 446 -22.07 31.51 28.24
N LEU A 447 -22.75 31.61 27.08
CA LEU A 447 -22.69 32.81 26.23
C LEU A 447 -23.79 33.81 26.54
N ILE A 448 -25.07 33.38 26.59
CA ILE A 448 -26.23 34.27 26.71
C ILE A 448 -26.50 34.59 28.18
N LYS A 449 -26.05 33.73 29.13
CA LYS A 449 -26.31 33.81 30.57
C LYS A 449 -27.80 34.01 30.90
N ASN A 450 -28.68 33.39 30.10
CA ASN A 450 -30.11 33.46 30.26
C ASN A 450 -30.69 32.09 30.62
N THR A 451 -31.30 31.99 31.76
CA THR A 451 -31.90 30.75 32.30
C THR A 451 -33.04 30.19 31.44
N ALA A 452 -33.74 31.05 30.67
CA ALA A 452 -34.82 30.60 29.78
C ALA A 452 -34.30 29.66 28.67
N PHE A 453 -33.12 29.96 28.07
CA PHE A 453 -32.49 29.09 27.09
C PHE A 453 -32.03 27.77 27.69
N VAL A 454 -31.55 27.79 28.93
CA VAL A 454 -31.16 26.56 29.65
C VAL A 454 -32.38 25.65 29.86
N TYR A 455 -33.51 26.21 30.33
CA TYR A 455 -34.72 25.44 30.52
C TYR A 455 -35.31 24.93 29.19
N LEU A 456 -35.21 25.71 28.13
CA LEU A 456 -35.67 25.30 26.79
C LEU A 456 -34.83 24.13 26.23
N GLY A 457 -33.50 24.21 26.33
CA GLY A 457 -32.61 23.14 25.93
C GLY A 457 -32.76 21.86 26.75
N ALA A 458 -32.89 22.01 28.09
CA ALA A 458 -33.15 20.88 28.98
C ALA A 458 -34.51 20.22 28.68
N GLY A 459 -35.56 21.02 28.47
CA GLY A 459 -36.88 20.52 28.11
C GLY A 459 -36.89 19.73 26.80
N LEU A 460 -36.22 20.25 25.75
CA LEU A 460 -36.07 19.54 24.47
C LEU A 460 -35.33 18.21 24.66
N SER A 461 -34.22 18.19 25.40
CA SER A 461 -33.45 16.97 25.67
C SER A 461 -34.26 15.92 26.44
N ILE A 462 -35.05 16.34 27.43
CA ILE A 462 -35.90 15.43 28.21
C ILE A 462 -37.03 14.83 27.34
N ILE A 463 -37.69 15.63 26.53
CA ILE A 463 -38.75 15.14 25.59
C ILE A 463 -38.15 14.13 24.62
N ALA A 464 -36.99 14.43 24.04
CA ALA A 464 -36.29 13.53 23.13
C ALA A 464 -35.84 12.22 23.81
N ALA A 465 -35.33 12.29 25.06
CA ALA A 465 -34.97 11.12 25.85
C ALA A 465 -36.20 10.23 26.16
N LEU A 466 -37.34 10.84 26.45
CA LEU A 466 -38.61 10.11 26.62
C LEU A 466 -39.03 9.39 25.35
N CYS A 467 -38.84 10.00 24.17
CA CYS A 467 -39.10 9.32 22.90
C CYS A 467 -38.21 8.07 22.74
N ILE A 468 -36.92 8.12 23.07
CA ILE A 468 -36.01 6.96 23.00
C ILE A 468 -36.43 5.84 23.96
N LEU A 469 -37.03 6.18 25.11
CA LEU A 469 -37.53 5.19 26.06
C LEU A 469 -38.88 4.56 25.60
N ILE A 470 -39.80 5.37 25.07
CA ILE A 470 -41.14 4.95 24.77
C ILE A 470 -41.22 4.13 23.47
N VAL A 471 -40.47 4.50 22.44
CA VAL A 471 -40.56 3.81 21.12
C VAL A 471 -40.26 2.31 21.22
N PRO A 472 -39.18 1.84 21.88
CA PRO A 472 -38.92 0.40 22.04
C PRO A 472 -40.01 -0.34 22.83
N ILE A 473 -40.69 0.35 23.76
CA ILE A 473 -41.81 -0.23 24.52
C ILE A 473 -43.00 -0.50 23.60
N ILE A 474 -43.22 0.36 22.60
CA ILE A 474 -44.30 0.20 21.61
C ILE A 474 -43.96 -0.90 20.59
N GLN A 475 -42.70 -0.95 20.14
CA GLN A 475 -42.26 -1.89 19.12
C GLN A 475 -42.10 -3.34 19.64
N THR A 476 -41.84 -3.53 20.93
CA THR A 476 -41.56 -4.86 21.49
C THR A 476 -42.78 -5.48 22.12
N PRO A 477 -43.11 -6.75 21.84
CA PRO A 477 -44.29 -7.43 22.42
C PRO A 477 -44.26 -7.47 23.96
N SER A 478 -43.08 -7.52 24.58
CA SER A 478 -42.92 -7.49 26.03
C SER A 478 -42.54 -6.10 26.50
N LYS A 479 -43.41 -5.42 27.21
CA LYS A 479 -43.19 -4.05 27.72
C LYS A 479 -41.94 -3.92 28.60
N VAL A 480 -41.61 -4.96 29.41
CA VAL A 480 -40.43 -4.97 30.27
C VAL A 480 -39.15 -5.04 29.44
N LYS A 481 -39.12 -5.93 28.42
CA LYS A 481 -37.99 -6.00 27.49
C LYS A 481 -37.83 -4.71 26.67
N GLY A 482 -38.93 -4.09 26.28
CA GLY A 482 -38.95 -2.79 25.58
C GLY A 482 -38.39 -1.67 26.44
N ALA A 483 -38.77 -1.60 27.71
CA ALA A 483 -38.22 -0.60 28.67
C ALA A 483 -36.69 -0.82 28.93
N ALA A 484 -36.26 -2.06 29.10
CA ALA A 484 -34.85 -2.39 29.23
C ALA A 484 -34.03 -2.01 27.98
N LYS A 485 -34.58 -2.27 26.76
CA LYS A 485 -33.96 -1.86 25.50
C LYS A 485 -33.90 -0.34 25.38
N GLY A 486 -34.94 0.39 25.76
CA GLY A 486 -34.96 1.85 25.74
C GLY A 486 -33.92 2.46 26.72
N ALA A 487 -33.83 1.91 27.93
CA ALA A 487 -32.80 2.34 28.90
C ALA A 487 -31.38 2.05 28.39
N TYR A 488 -31.18 0.89 27.75
CA TYR A 488 -29.89 0.54 27.12
C TYR A 488 -29.57 1.51 25.96
N ASN A 489 -30.56 1.84 25.11
CA ASN A 489 -30.36 2.80 24.04
C ASN A 489 -29.96 4.18 24.60
N LEU A 490 -30.56 4.63 25.68
CA LEU A 490 -30.21 5.90 26.30
C LEU A 490 -28.77 5.95 26.85
N TYR A 491 -28.23 4.79 27.29
CA TYR A 491 -26.82 4.66 27.63
C TYR A 491 -25.88 5.00 26.44
N GLY A 492 -26.37 4.88 25.20
CA GLY A 492 -25.66 5.30 23.99
C GLY A 492 -25.22 6.77 23.98
N LEU A 493 -25.78 7.62 24.87
CA LEU A 493 -25.31 9.02 25.05
C LEU A 493 -23.82 9.11 25.36
N THR A 494 -23.28 8.17 26.12
CA THR A 494 -21.84 8.10 26.42
C THR A 494 -21.00 7.90 25.16
N GLY A 495 -21.52 7.13 24.20
CA GLY A 495 -20.89 6.94 22.87
C GLY A 495 -20.81 8.25 22.09
N TYR A 496 -21.91 9.03 22.05
CA TYR A 496 -21.90 10.32 21.34
C TYR A 496 -20.94 11.35 21.96
N ILE A 497 -20.78 11.33 23.29
CA ILE A 497 -19.75 12.16 23.95
C ILE A 497 -18.35 11.71 23.53
N GLY A 498 -18.09 10.40 23.49
CA GLY A 498 -16.83 9.85 22.99
C GLY A 498 -16.55 10.23 21.53
N ASP A 499 -17.59 10.16 20.68
CA ASP A 499 -17.49 10.58 19.29
C ASP A 499 -17.12 12.07 19.19
N LEU A 500 -17.78 12.96 19.94
CA LEU A 500 -17.46 14.40 19.95
C LEU A 500 -16.04 14.68 20.42
N VAL A 501 -15.56 13.97 21.45
CA VAL A 501 -14.17 14.09 21.90
C VAL A 501 -13.19 13.62 20.82
N SER A 502 -13.54 12.63 20.01
CA SER A 502 -12.69 12.15 18.91
C SER A 502 -12.38 13.25 17.87
N TYR A 503 -13.26 14.25 17.70
CA TYR A 503 -13.02 15.36 16.77
C TYR A 503 -11.95 16.35 17.25
N THR A 504 -11.51 16.31 18.51
CA THR A 504 -10.36 17.10 19.00
C THR A 504 -9.08 16.74 18.26
N ARG A 505 -9.03 15.59 17.61
CA ARG A 505 -7.93 15.13 16.73
C ARG A 505 -7.71 16.09 15.56
N LEU A 506 -8.75 16.74 15.04
CA LEU A 506 -8.63 17.72 13.96
C LEU A 506 -7.71 18.86 14.37
N MET A 507 -7.92 19.40 15.57
CA MET A 507 -7.04 20.43 16.15
C MET A 507 -5.64 19.88 16.41
N ALA A 508 -5.54 18.71 17.08
CA ALA A 508 -4.26 18.17 17.50
C ALA A 508 -3.31 17.93 16.32
N LEU A 509 -3.82 17.36 15.20
CA LEU A 509 -3.02 17.09 14.02
C LEU A 509 -2.68 18.37 13.23
N GLY A 510 -3.61 19.31 13.12
CA GLY A 510 -3.37 20.59 12.46
C GLY A 510 -2.27 21.41 13.14
N ILE A 511 -2.28 21.47 14.48
CA ILE A 511 -1.24 22.17 15.25
C ILE A 511 0.09 21.39 15.20
N SER A 512 0.06 20.07 15.32
CA SER A 512 1.27 19.23 15.33
C SER A 512 2.08 19.36 14.05
N GLY A 513 1.44 19.27 12.87
CA GLY A 513 2.11 19.37 11.58
C GLY A 513 2.85 20.71 11.40
N GLY A 514 2.19 21.81 11.75
CA GLY A 514 2.79 23.15 11.73
C GLY A 514 3.95 23.30 12.71
N SER A 515 3.78 22.80 13.95
CA SER A 515 4.82 22.87 14.99
C SER A 515 6.07 22.08 14.64
N ILE A 516 5.93 20.89 14.03
CA ILE A 516 7.06 20.08 13.57
C ILE A 516 7.79 20.81 12.44
N GLY A 517 7.05 21.42 11.49
CA GLY A 517 7.64 22.21 10.41
C GLY A 517 8.43 23.42 10.96
N ALA A 518 7.89 24.11 11.95
CA ALA A 518 8.57 25.21 12.62
C ALA A 518 9.85 24.77 13.34
N ALA A 519 9.81 23.61 14.02
CA ALA A 519 10.98 23.03 14.68
C ALA A 519 12.10 22.69 13.67
N PHE A 520 11.75 22.15 12.50
CA PHE A 520 12.72 21.86 11.43
C PHE A 520 13.36 23.12 10.86
N ASN A 521 12.57 24.18 10.66
CA ASN A 521 13.07 25.48 10.25
C ASN A 521 14.05 26.05 11.27
N MET A 522 13.72 25.94 12.56
CA MET A 522 14.58 26.41 13.66
C MET A 522 15.90 25.62 13.71
N LEU A 523 15.85 24.29 13.54
CA LEU A 523 17.03 23.44 13.52
C LEU A 523 18.03 23.86 12.43
N VAL A 524 17.55 24.14 11.22
CA VAL A 524 18.41 24.62 10.13
C VAL A 524 18.87 26.05 10.36
N ALA A 525 18.06 26.90 11.00
CA ALA A 525 18.44 28.26 11.34
C ALA A 525 19.58 28.33 12.35
N PHE A 526 19.77 27.38 13.24
CA PHE A 526 20.90 27.31 14.17
C PHE A 526 22.23 26.93 13.54
N MET A 527 22.24 26.44 12.28
CA MET A 527 23.48 26.06 11.60
C MET A 527 24.32 27.31 11.23
N PRO A 528 25.67 27.21 11.26
CA PRO A 528 26.54 28.27 10.77
C PRO A 528 26.23 28.63 9.31
N PRO A 529 26.42 29.91 8.88
CA PRO A 529 26.01 30.35 7.56
C PRO A 529 26.54 29.50 6.40
N ALA A 530 27.80 29.07 6.44
CA ALA A 530 28.40 28.22 5.42
C ALA A 530 27.71 26.84 5.33
N ALA A 531 27.42 26.21 6.47
CA ALA A 531 26.73 24.93 6.53
C ALA A 531 25.24 25.06 6.18
N ARG A 532 24.60 26.19 6.51
CA ARG A 532 23.19 26.46 6.20
C ARG A 532 22.95 26.52 4.69
N PHE A 533 23.83 27.18 3.93
CA PHE A 533 23.70 27.30 2.47
C PHE A 533 24.21 26.11 1.68
N SER A 534 24.85 25.13 2.31
CA SER A 534 25.30 23.89 1.67
C SER A 534 24.43 22.69 2.12
N VAL A 535 24.80 22.09 3.23
CA VAL A 535 24.12 20.90 3.80
C VAL A 535 22.71 21.27 4.31
N GLY A 536 22.51 22.51 4.81
CA GLY A 536 21.24 22.96 5.37
C GLY A 536 20.11 22.99 4.34
N ILE A 537 20.39 23.34 3.08
CA ILE A 537 19.37 23.32 2.00
C ILE A 537 18.92 21.89 1.72
N LEU A 538 19.85 20.94 1.63
CA LEU A 538 19.51 19.54 1.42
C LEU A 538 18.72 18.97 2.61
N LEU A 539 19.15 19.33 3.81
CA LEU A 539 18.52 18.88 5.06
C LEU A 539 17.08 19.43 5.18
N ILE A 540 16.85 20.72 4.90
CA ILE A 540 15.51 21.31 5.01
C ILE A 540 14.54 20.70 3.99
N ILE A 541 14.99 20.44 2.76
CA ILE A 541 14.19 19.75 1.74
C ILE A 541 13.80 18.35 2.22
N ALA A 542 14.76 17.57 2.73
CA ALA A 542 14.51 16.23 3.22
C ALA A 542 13.55 16.22 4.42
N LEU A 543 13.74 17.12 5.39
CA LEU A 543 12.90 17.22 6.59
C LEU A 543 11.47 17.68 6.25
N HIS A 544 11.31 18.66 5.35
CA HIS A 544 9.97 19.08 4.91
C HIS A 544 9.29 18.03 4.04
N ALA A 545 10.02 17.29 3.21
CA ALA A 545 9.47 16.16 2.46
C ALA A 545 8.95 15.06 3.42
N LEU A 546 9.72 14.76 4.46
CA LEU A 546 9.31 13.81 5.49
C LEU A 546 8.08 14.31 6.26
N ASN A 547 8.11 15.58 6.73
CA ASN A 547 6.97 16.16 7.46
C ASN A 547 5.70 16.20 6.60
N MET A 548 5.82 16.61 5.34
CA MET A 548 4.71 16.61 4.40
C MET A 548 4.12 15.20 4.25
N PHE A 549 4.97 14.19 4.03
CA PHE A 549 4.52 12.80 3.92
C PHE A 549 3.78 12.33 5.19
N LEU A 550 4.36 12.57 6.37
CA LEU A 550 3.74 12.18 7.64
C LEU A 550 2.42 12.92 7.90
N THR A 551 2.38 14.21 7.62
CA THR A 551 1.17 15.04 7.80
C THR A 551 0.05 14.61 6.86
N LEU A 552 0.35 14.37 5.57
CA LEU A 552 -0.64 13.90 4.60
C LEU A 552 -1.15 12.49 4.94
N LEU A 553 -0.25 11.59 5.32
CA LEU A 553 -0.62 10.24 5.74
C LEU A 553 -1.49 10.25 6.99
N SER A 554 -1.12 11.05 8.00
CA SER A 554 -1.89 11.19 9.23
C SER A 554 -3.27 11.79 8.96
N ALA A 555 -3.35 12.84 8.15
CA ALA A 555 -4.62 13.46 7.78
C ALA A 555 -5.52 12.49 7.00
N TYR A 556 -4.95 11.69 6.09
CA TYR A 556 -5.68 10.67 5.35
C TYR A 556 -6.25 9.59 6.28
N VAL A 557 -5.40 8.97 7.10
CA VAL A 557 -5.79 7.86 7.98
C VAL A 557 -6.78 8.30 9.05
N HIS A 558 -6.49 9.40 9.74
CA HIS A 558 -7.35 9.90 10.79
C HIS A 558 -8.64 10.55 10.26
N GLY A 559 -8.57 11.18 9.09
CA GLY A 559 -9.75 11.65 8.37
C GLY A 559 -10.69 10.51 8.00
N ALA A 560 -10.16 9.44 7.41
CA ALA A 560 -10.92 8.24 7.08
C ALA A 560 -11.55 7.60 8.33
N ARG A 561 -10.80 7.49 9.43
CA ARG A 561 -11.30 6.95 10.69
C ARG A 561 -12.49 7.75 11.24
N LEU A 562 -12.44 9.09 11.21
CA LEU A 562 -13.57 9.94 11.65
C LEU A 562 -14.82 9.68 10.79
N GLN A 563 -14.65 9.37 9.50
CA GLN A 563 -15.79 9.01 8.65
C GLN A 563 -16.32 7.61 8.98
N TYR A 564 -15.44 6.63 9.14
CA TYR A 564 -15.86 5.23 9.29
C TYR A 564 -16.46 4.93 10.65
N VAL A 565 -15.90 5.46 11.73
CA VAL A 565 -16.32 5.13 13.09
C VAL A 565 -17.42 6.08 13.57
N GLU A 566 -17.18 7.39 13.48
CA GLU A 566 -18.05 8.40 14.06
C GLU A 566 -19.23 8.76 13.16
N PHE A 567 -19.08 8.66 11.83
CA PHE A 567 -20.15 9.05 10.88
C PHE A 567 -20.92 7.85 10.31
N PHE A 568 -20.22 6.90 9.65
CA PHE A 568 -20.87 5.73 9.05
C PHE A 568 -21.56 4.85 10.10
N GLY A 569 -20.98 4.71 11.28
CA GLY A 569 -21.58 3.97 12.38
C GLY A 569 -22.99 4.43 12.79
N LYS A 570 -23.46 5.60 12.29
CA LYS A 570 -24.80 6.12 12.61
C LYS A 570 -25.90 5.61 11.65
N PHE A 571 -25.56 5.31 10.40
CA PHE A 571 -26.60 5.00 9.39
C PHE A 571 -26.20 3.93 8.38
N TYR A 572 -24.94 3.53 8.35
CA TYR A 572 -24.38 2.70 7.28
C TYR A 572 -24.05 1.30 7.77
N THR A 573 -24.52 0.27 7.08
CA THR A 573 -24.20 -1.13 7.38
C THR A 573 -23.21 -1.73 6.39
N GLY A 574 -23.33 -1.40 5.10
CA GLY A 574 -22.46 -1.92 4.05
C GLY A 574 -22.64 -3.41 3.76
N GLY A 575 -21.67 -4.02 3.11
CA GLY A 575 -21.69 -5.43 2.71
C GLY A 575 -22.29 -5.66 1.32
N GLY A 576 -22.38 -4.61 0.49
CA GLY A 576 -22.76 -4.71 -0.91
C GLY A 576 -21.67 -5.35 -1.76
N ARG A 577 -22.05 -5.99 -2.87
CA ARG A 577 -21.13 -6.55 -3.86
C ARG A 577 -20.79 -5.49 -4.90
N ALA A 578 -19.51 -5.40 -5.29
CA ALA A 578 -19.09 -4.51 -6.36
C ALA A 578 -19.69 -4.96 -7.70
N PHE A 579 -20.18 -4.00 -8.48
CA PHE A 579 -20.49 -4.23 -9.88
C PHE A 579 -19.18 -4.29 -10.66
N ASP A 580 -18.74 -5.50 -10.96
CA ASP A 580 -17.54 -5.76 -11.76
C ASP A 580 -17.96 -6.28 -13.14
N PRO A 581 -18.16 -5.38 -14.11
CA PRO A 581 -18.57 -5.77 -15.45
C PRO A 581 -17.45 -6.57 -16.11
N LEU A 582 -17.84 -7.44 -17.02
CA LEU A 582 -16.91 -8.14 -17.89
C LEU A 582 -16.09 -7.12 -18.69
N LYS A 583 -14.84 -6.99 -18.34
CA LYS A 583 -13.87 -6.11 -19.03
C LYS A 583 -12.54 -6.82 -19.17
N THR A 584 -11.81 -6.47 -20.20
CA THR A 584 -10.44 -6.95 -20.40
C THR A 584 -9.55 -6.39 -19.29
N ALA A 585 -8.69 -7.22 -18.71
CA ALA A 585 -7.68 -6.77 -17.75
C ALA A 585 -6.78 -5.70 -18.40
N GLU A 586 -6.48 -4.65 -17.67
CA GLU A 586 -5.60 -3.56 -18.08
C GLU A 586 -4.35 -3.57 -17.20
N LYS A 587 -3.37 -4.42 -17.53
CA LYS A 587 -2.15 -4.56 -16.75
C LYS A 587 -1.10 -3.50 -17.15
N TYR A 588 -0.81 -3.40 -18.44
CA TYR A 588 0.24 -2.52 -19.00
C TYR A 588 -0.30 -1.38 -19.85
N VAL A 589 -1.46 -1.57 -20.48
CA VAL A 589 -2.06 -0.64 -21.44
C VAL A 589 -3.43 -0.21 -20.94
N ASN A 590 -3.83 1.03 -21.20
CA ASN A 590 -5.21 1.47 -21.01
C ASN A 590 -5.99 1.15 -22.31
N ILE A 591 -6.94 0.22 -22.24
CA ILE A 591 -7.72 -0.19 -23.40
C ILE A 591 -8.77 0.88 -23.70
N ASN A 592 -8.69 1.44 -24.92
CA ASN A 592 -9.65 2.43 -25.36
C ASN A 592 -10.85 1.73 -26.02
N HIS A 593 -12.00 1.73 -25.34
CA HIS A 593 -13.25 1.16 -25.85
C HIS A 593 -14.02 2.14 -26.78
N LYS A 594 -13.48 3.34 -27.06
CA LYS A 594 -14.13 4.23 -28.01
C LYS A 594 -13.99 3.68 -29.43
N LYS A 595 -15.11 3.30 -30.03
CA LYS A 595 -15.22 3.10 -31.48
C LYS A 595 -14.63 4.32 -32.18
N LYS A 596 -13.61 4.15 -33.04
CA LYS A 596 -13.35 5.10 -34.10
C LYS A 596 -14.64 5.16 -34.91
N ASN A 597 -15.43 6.24 -34.76
CA ASN A 597 -16.40 6.58 -35.79
C ASN A 597 -15.60 6.82 -37.07
N ASN A 598 -15.55 5.80 -37.93
CA ASN A 598 -15.09 5.97 -39.28
C ASN A 598 -16.01 7.01 -39.94
N LYS A 599 -15.47 8.20 -40.18
CA LYS A 599 -15.96 9.11 -41.21
C LYS A 599 -15.74 8.49 -42.57
#